data_3c0b3d9037982c84fde49bc95c925139
#
_entry.id   3c0b3d9037982c84fde49bc95c925139
#
_cell.length_a   1.000
_cell.length_b   1.000
_cell.length_c   1.000
_cell.angle_alpha   90.00
_cell.angle_beta   90.00
_cell.angle_gamma   90.00
#
_symmetry.space_group_name_H-M   'P 1'
#
loop_
_entity.id
_entity.type
_entity.pdbx_description
1 polymer ?
#
loop_
_entity_poly.entity_id
_entity_poly.type
_entity_poly.pdbx_seq_one_letter_code
_entity_poly.pdbx_strand_id
1 'polypeptide(L)'
;MKALRYYGARDVRYEAMDDPAPQSVAEAVVKVEACSICGSDLHIYHGHGFSEDVGFCVGHKAVGEVIEIGSGVQRLKVGDKVMLPGAVGCGRCRSCLAGVVNLCEFGLSSCYGLSSKLQGSQAEAVRVPAADMNAVKVPDGVSMEQALLMTDALATAWFGVREADVQPGSSVAVIGLGPIGLMAVDSAWVMGAHVVYAIDPVPERRALAEQAGACG
;
A
#
# COMPACT_ATOMS: atom_id res chain seq x y z
N MET A 1 -16.24 -10.01 -11.83
CA MET A 1 -15.56 -8.72 -11.93
C MET A 1 -14.44 -8.73 -12.97
N LYS A 2 -13.91 -7.57 -13.37
CA LYS A 2 -12.69 -7.46 -14.18
C LYS A 2 -11.48 -7.20 -13.29
N ALA A 3 -10.32 -7.79 -13.69
CA ALA A 3 -9.07 -7.68 -12.95
C ALA A 3 -7.86 -7.75 -13.89
N LEU A 4 -6.73 -7.17 -13.45
CA LEU A 4 -5.43 -7.37 -14.10
C LEU A 4 -4.78 -8.63 -13.53
N ARG A 5 -4.62 -9.67 -14.34
CA ARG A 5 -4.11 -10.99 -13.92
C ARG A 5 -2.75 -11.27 -14.55
N TYR A 6 -1.82 -11.77 -13.73
CA TYR A 6 -0.46 -12.14 -14.13
C TYR A 6 -0.38 -13.59 -14.58
N TYR A 7 0.22 -13.84 -15.74
CA TYR A 7 0.41 -15.17 -16.32
C TYR A 7 1.87 -15.53 -16.63
N GLY A 8 2.78 -14.61 -16.34
CA GLY A 8 4.21 -14.78 -16.58
C GLY A 8 4.87 -13.46 -16.96
N ALA A 9 6.17 -13.49 -17.17
CA ALA A 9 6.94 -12.30 -17.54
C ALA A 9 6.34 -11.61 -18.78
N ARG A 10 5.98 -10.34 -18.63
CA ARG A 10 5.36 -9.49 -19.66
C ARG A 10 3.98 -9.96 -20.14
N ASP A 11 3.34 -10.85 -19.38
CA ASP A 11 1.99 -11.34 -19.67
C ASP A 11 1.05 -11.00 -18.50
N VAL A 12 0.44 -9.83 -18.59
CA VAL A 12 -0.62 -9.36 -17.68
C VAL A 12 -1.84 -9.07 -18.53
N ARG A 13 -3.01 -9.64 -18.15
CA ARG A 13 -4.24 -9.60 -18.93
C ARG A 13 -5.36 -8.95 -18.14
N TYR A 14 -6.12 -8.07 -18.80
CA TYR A 14 -7.35 -7.52 -18.24
C TYR A 14 -8.52 -8.40 -18.64
N GLU A 15 -9.00 -9.21 -17.72
CA GLU A 15 -10.00 -10.24 -18.01
C GLU A 15 -11.01 -10.45 -16.87
N ALA A 16 -11.98 -11.30 -17.12
CA ALA A 16 -12.97 -11.67 -16.12
C ALA A 16 -12.33 -12.56 -15.04
N MET A 17 -12.74 -12.33 -13.80
CA MET A 17 -12.41 -13.11 -12.60
C MET A 17 -13.67 -13.22 -11.75
N ASP A 18 -13.78 -14.27 -10.93
CA ASP A 18 -14.87 -14.41 -9.98
C ASP A 18 -14.93 -13.23 -9.02
N ASP A 19 -16.12 -12.82 -8.65
CA ASP A 19 -16.31 -11.76 -7.67
C ASP A 19 -15.79 -12.24 -6.29
N PRO A 20 -15.07 -11.39 -5.55
CA PRO A 20 -14.65 -11.75 -4.21
C PRO A 20 -15.86 -11.77 -3.25
N ALA A 21 -15.81 -12.71 -2.29
CA ALA A 21 -16.77 -12.77 -1.19
C ALA A 21 -16.00 -12.96 0.12
N PRO A 22 -16.55 -12.53 1.28
CA PRO A 22 -15.97 -12.85 2.58
C PRO A 22 -15.86 -14.36 2.78
N GLN A 23 -14.69 -14.85 3.16
CA GLN A 23 -14.42 -16.26 3.44
C GLN A 23 -14.51 -16.59 4.93
N SER A 24 -14.63 -15.56 5.76
CA SER A 24 -14.82 -15.67 7.21
C SER A 24 -15.65 -14.50 7.76
N VAL A 25 -16.11 -14.66 8.98
CA VAL A 25 -16.87 -13.60 9.68
C VAL A 25 -16.09 -12.31 9.90
N ALA A 26 -14.76 -12.34 9.85
CA ALA A 26 -13.89 -11.18 10.10
C ALA A 26 -13.43 -10.46 8.82
N GLU A 27 -14.01 -10.79 7.67
CA GLU A 27 -13.58 -10.26 6.38
C GLU A 27 -14.58 -9.26 5.80
N ALA A 28 -14.11 -8.47 4.85
CA ALA A 28 -14.94 -7.55 4.08
C ALA A 28 -14.61 -7.66 2.59
N VAL A 29 -15.49 -7.11 1.76
CA VAL A 29 -15.23 -6.82 0.35
C VAL A 29 -15.28 -5.32 0.14
N VAL A 30 -14.28 -4.80 -0.55
CA VAL A 30 -14.15 -3.40 -0.91
C VAL A 30 -14.24 -3.27 -2.43
N LYS A 31 -15.19 -2.46 -2.91
CA LYS A 31 -15.23 -2.00 -4.30
C LYS A 31 -14.11 -0.99 -4.49
N VAL A 32 -13.19 -1.28 -5.39
CA VAL A 32 -12.03 -0.42 -5.64
C VAL A 32 -12.46 0.81 -6.45
N GLU A 33 -12.18 2.00 -5.95
CA GLU A 33 -12.38 3.26 -6.65
C GLU A 33 -11.10 3.75 -7.34
N ALA A 34 -9.96 3.51 -6.70
CA ALA A 34 -8.65 3.79 -7.28
C ALA A 34 -7.60 2.81 -6.76
N CYS A 35 -6.66 2.50 -7.63
CA CYS A 35 -5.46 1.73 -7.30
C CYS A 35 -4.24 2.37 -7.97
N SER A 36 -3.05 2.06 -7.50
CA SER A 36 -1.82 2.59 -8.10
C SER A 36 -0.86 1.50 -8.52
N ILE A 37 -0.09 1.78 -9.57
CA ILE A 37 1.01 0.94 -10.02
C ILE A 37 2.27 1.32 -9.24
N CYS A 38 3.01 0.33 -8.78
CA CYS A 38 4.25 0.47 -8.02
C CYS A 38 5.43 -0.16 -8.76
N GLY A 39 6.65 0.15 -8.31
CA GLY A 39 7.85 -0.54 -8.77
C GLY A 39 7.79 -2.06 -8.55
N SER A 40 7.16 -2.51 -7.47
CA SER A 40 6.95 -3.94 -7.19
C SER A 40 6.07 -4.63 -8.22
N ASP A 41 5.03 -3.96 -8.75
CA ASP A 41 4.20 -4.49 -9.83
C ASP A 41 5.02 -4.63 -11.13
N LEU A 42 5.95 -3.70 -11.38
CA LEU A 42 6.87 -3.79 -12.52
C LEU A 42 7.87 -4.95 -12.37
N HIS A 43 8.35 -5.24 -11.15
CA HIS A 43 9.15 -6.43 -10.91
C HIS A 43 8.40 -7.71 -11.28
N ILE A 44 7.16 -7.85 -10.83
CA ILE A 44 6.28 -8.96 -11.20
C ILE A 44 6.12 -9.02 -12.73
N TYR A 45 5.77 -7.90 -13.36
CA TYR A 45 5.62 -7.81 -14.82
C TYR A 45 6.86 -8.27 -15.59
N HIS A 46 8.06 -7.97 -15.08
CA HIS A 46 9.32 -8.39 -15.71
C HIS A 46 9.74 -9.82 -15.36
N GLY A 47 8.95 -10.57 -14.59
CA GLY A 47 9.24 -11.95 -14.21
C GLY A 47 10.14 -12.09 -12.98
N HIS A 48 10.36 -10.99 -12.24
CA HIS A 48 11.05 -10.98 -10.95
C HIS A 48 10.02 -11.02 -9.81
N GLY A 49 9.05 -11.94 -9.92
CA GLY A 49 7.96 -12.08 -8.96
C GLY A 49 8.41 -12.63 -7.61
N PHE A 50 7.50 -12.57 -6.65
CA PHE A 50 7.70 -13.07 -5.28
C PHE A 50 7.19 -14.51 -5.10
N SER A 51 6.62 -15.10 -6.15
CA SER A 51 6.16 -16.49 -6.19
C SER A 51 6.18 -17.01 -7.64
N GLU A 52 6.14 -18.33 -7.77
CA GLU A 52 5.97 -19.02 -9.07
C GLU A 52 4.51 -19.09 -9.52
N ASP A 53 3.59 -18.51 -8.75
CA ASP A 53 2.16 -18.55 -9.04
C ASP A 53 1.82 -17.75 -10.29
N VAL A 54 0.79 -18.18 -11.01
CA VAL A 54 0.21 -17.49 -12.16
C VAL A 54 -1.31 -17.41 -12.03
N GLY A 55 -1.94 -16.54 -12.82
CA GLY A 55 -3.38 -16.39 -12.82
C GLY A 55 -3.94 -15.59 -11.64
N PHE A 56 -3.11 -14.96 -10.82
CA PHE A 56 -3.56 -14.10 -9.73
C PHE A 56 -3.71 -12.64 -10.18
N CYS A 57 -4.60 -11.91 -9.49
CA CYS A 57 -4.74 -10.47 -9.66
C CYS A 57 -3.56 -9.74 -9.03
N VAL A 58 -2.95 -8.79 -9.73
CA VAL A 58 -1.84 -7.96 -9.24
C VAL A 58 -2.34 -6.70 -8.52
N GLY A 59 -1.40 -5.93 -7.93
CA GLY A 59 -1.67 -4.67 -7.24
C GLY A 59 -1.83 -4.82 -5.74
N HIS A 60 -1.22 -3.90 -4.99
CA HIS A 60 -1.22 -3.92 -3.52
C HIS A 60 -1.56 -2.57 -2.88
N LYS A 61 -2.12 -1.64 -3.65
CA LYS A 61 -2.52 -0.30 -3.17
C LYS A 61 -3.88 0.02 -3.70
N ALA A 62 -4.85 0.19 -2.83
CA ALA A 62 -6.19 0.57 -3.23
C ALA A 62 -6.90 1.41 -2.17
N VAL A 63 -7.81 2.20 -2.66
CA VAL A 63 -8.84 2.88 -1.87
C VAL A 63 -10.20 2.54 -2.49
N GLY A 64 -11.24 2.52 -1.67
CA GLY A 64 -12.56 2.17 -2.17
C GLY A 64 -13.64 2.21 -1.10
N GLU A 65 -14.77 1.65 -1.43
CA GLU A 65 -15.96 1.59 -0.59
C GLU A 65 -16.21 0.17 -0.12
N VAL A 66 -16.49 -0.01 1.15
CA VAL A 66 -16.92 -1.29 1.72
C VAL A 66 -18.31 -1.64 1.17
N ILE A 67 -18.42 -2.76 0.44
CA ILE A 67 -19.70 -3.21 -0.15
C ILE A 67 -20.29 -4.44 0.55
N GLU A 68 -19.46 -5.20 1.28
CA GLU A 68 -19.88 -6.37 2.03
C GLU A 68 -19.01 -6.56 3.26
N ILE A 69 -19.59 -7.01 4.38
CA ILE A 69 -18.88 -7.32 5.62
C ILE A 69 -19.34 -8.66 6.20
N GLY A 70 -18.42 -9.40 6.77
CA GLY A 70 -18.71 -10.58 7.59
C GLY A 70 -19.33 -10.18 8.94
N SER A 71 -20.11 -11.07 9.54
CA SER A 71 -20.86 -10.79 10.77
C SER A 71 -20.01 -10.47 12.01
N GLY A 72 -18.72 -10.74 11.97
CA GLY A 72 -17.76 -10.44 13.05
C GLY A 72 -17.02 -9.10 12.88
N VAL A 73 -17.20 -8.38 11.78
CA VAL A 73 -16.62 -7.06 11.56
C VAL A 73 -17.35 -6.04 12.43
N GLN A 74 -16.60 -5.25 13.21
CA GLN A 74 -17.16 -4.33 14.21
C GLN A 74 -16.85 -2.86 13.93
N ARG A 75 -15.73 -2.57 13.28
CA ARG A 75 -15.24 -1.20 13.08
C ARG A 75 -15.67 -0.58 11.74
N LEU A 76 -16.13 -1.41 10.82
CA LEU A 76 -16.54 -1.01 9.48
C LEU A 76 -18.02 -1.27 9.25
N LYS A 77 -18.61 -0.53 8.34
CA LYS A 77 -19.96 -0.74 7.80
C LYS A 77 -19.96 -0.58 6.28
N VAL A 78 -20.94 -1.17 5.62
CA VAL A 78 -21.17 -0.95 4.19
C VAL A 78 -21.35 0.55 3.91
N GLY A 79 -20.68 1.04 2.88
CA GLY A 79 -20.61 2.46 2.50
C GLY A 79 -19.42 3.22 3.10
N ASP A 80 -18.65 2.65 4.03
CA ASP A 80 -17.43 3.30 4.53
C ASP A 80 -16.38 3.40 3.42
N LYS A 81 -15.79 4.58 3.27
CA LYS A 81 -14.61 4.79 2.41
C LYS A 81 -13.35 4.36 3.18
N VAL A 82 -12.55 3.51 2.55
CA VAL A 82 -11.39 2.90 3.19
C VAL A 82 -10.16 2.93 2.30
N MET A 83 -9.00 2.93 2.95
CA MET A 83 -7.70 2.67 2.34
C MET A 83 -7.19 1.31 2.81
N LEU A 84 -6.55 0.58 1.89
CA LEU A 84 -6.05 -0.77 2.11
C LEU A 84 -4.51 -0.74 2.10
N PRO A 85 -3.86 -1.11 3.22
CA PRO A 85 -2.40 -1.23 3.25
C PRO A 85 -1.94 -2.38 2.37
N GLY A 86 -0.74 -2.27 1.80
CA GLY A 86 -0.18 -3.29 0.91
C GLY A 86 -0.03 -4.66 1.56
N ALA A 87 0.31 -4.70 2.84
CA ALA A 87 0.47 -5.92 3.62
C ALA A 87 -0.65 -6.10 4.63
N VAL A 88 -1.02 -7.35 4.91
CA VAL A 88 -2.09 -7.70 5.85
C VAL A 88 -1.57 -8.51 7.03
N GLY A 89 -2.22 -8.34 8.18
CA GLY A 89 -1.97 -9.11 9.41
C GLY A 89 -3.26 -9.59 10.07
N CYS A 90 -3.15 -10.51 11.02
CA CYS A 90 -4.32 -11.06 11.73
C CYS A 90 -4.90 -10.11 12.81
N GLY A 91 -4.17 -9.07 13.21
CA GLY A 91 -4.57 -8.10 14.23
C GLY A 91 -4.51 -8.59 15.68
N ARG A 92 -4.13 -9.85 15.95
CA ARG A 92 -4.22 -10.46 17.30
C ARG A 92 -2.97 -11.20 17.77
N CYS A 93 -1.99 -11.47 16.91
CA CYS A 93 -0.73 -12.06 17.34
C CYS A 93 0.22 -11.00 17.88
N ARG A 94 1.29 -11.43 18.53
CA ARG A 94 2.28 -10.54 19.14
C ARG A 94 2.86 -9.55 18.13
N SER A 95 3.22 -10.00 16.94
CA SER A 95 3.78 -9.15 15.89
C SER A 95 2.78 -8.10 15.41
N CYS A 96 1.52 -8.49 15.15
CA CYS A 96 0.49 -7.53 14.75
C CYS A 96 0.18 -6.50 15.84
N LEU A 97 0.10 -6.93 17.11
CA LEU A 97 -0.13 -6.02 18.24
C LEU A 97 1.04 -5.07 18.48
N ALA A 98 2.26 -5.47 18.09
CA ALA A 98 3.44 -4.62 18.10
C ALA A 98 3.55 -3.69 16.87
N GLY A 99 2.57 -3.72 15.94
CA GLY A 99 2.57 -2.92 14.71
C GLY A 99 3.43 -3.49 13.58
N VAL A 100 3.97 -4.70 13.72
CA VAL A 100 4.84 -5.35 12.74
C VAL A 100 4.04 -6.40 11.97
N VAL A 101 3.05 -5.94 11.20
CA VAL A 101 2.06 -6.81 10.53
C VAL A 101 2.67 -7.72 9.48
N ASN A 102 3.77 -7.32 8.85
CA ASN A 102 4.53 -8.12 7.89
C ASN A 102 5.20 -9.37 8.51
N LEU A 103 5.25 -9.46 9.84
CA LEU A 103 5.72 -10.64 10.59
C LEU A 103 4.56 -11.35 11.31
N CYS A 104 3.37 -11.34 10.73
CA CYS A 104 2.20 -11.98 11.31
C CYS A 104 2.44 -13.49 11.55
N GLU A 105 2.32 -13.93 12.81
CA GLU A 105 2.61 -15.31 13.27
C GLU A 105 1.61 -16.35 12.74
N PHE A 106 0.41 -15.92 12.34
CA PHE A 106 -0.65 -16.80 11.84
C PHE A 106 -0.68 -16.90 10.29
N GLY A 107 0.44 -16.57 9.65
CA GLY A 107 0.59 -16.74 8.21
C GLY A 107 -0.25 -15.80 7.34
N LEU A 108 -0.87 -14.77 7.93
CA LEU A 108 -1.48 -13.69 7.17
C LEU A 108 -0.46 -12.61 6.75
N SER A 109 0.83 -12.84 7.01
CA SER A 109 1.93 -11.99 6.55
C SER A 109 2.05 -12.07 5.03
N SER A 110 1.07 -11.52 4.35
CA SER A 110 0.96 -11.55 2.90
C SER A 110 0.73 -10.14 2.39
N CYS A 111 1.20 -9.89 1.19
CA CYS A 111 0.93 -8.67 0.48
C CYS A 111 -0.08 -8.96 -0.63
N TYR A 112 -1.00 -8.04 -0.86
CA TYR A 112 -1.93 -8.16 -1.98
C TYR A 112 -1.17 -8.27 -3.30
N GLY A 113 -1.66 -9.15 -4.20
CA GLY A 113 -1.19 -9.22 -5.57
C GLY A 113 0.26 -9.64 -5.80
N LEU A 114 0.89 -10.32 -4.83
CA LEU A 114 2.23 -10.90 -4.98
C LEU A 114 2.19 -12.41 -5.23
N SER A 115 1.04 -13.06 -5.04
CA SER A 115 0.83 -14.50 -5.24
C SER A 115 -0.67 -14.81 -5.32
N SER A 116 -1.00 -16.06 -5.59
CA SER A 116 -2.38 -16.58 -5.58
C SER A 116 -3.00 -16.62 -4.17
N LYS A 117 -2.20 -16.54 -3.10
CA LYS A 117 -2.65 -16.60 -1.71
C LYS A 117 -3.52 -15.42 -1.30
N LEU A 118 -3.21 -14.22 -1.83
CA LEU A 118 -3.98 -13.01 -1.60
C LEU A 118 -4.07 -12.23 -2.90
N GLN A 119 -5.26 -12.26 -3.50
CA GLN A 119 -5.53 -11.56 -4.75
C GLN A 119 -5.30 -10.06 -4.61
N GLY A 120 -4.79 -9.45 -5.67
CA GLY A 120 -4.46 -8.03 -5.68
C GLY A 120 -5.65 -7.10 -5.83
N SER A 121 -5.35 -5.83 -5.81
CA SER A 121 -6.33 -4.75 -5.84
C SER A 121 -6.43 -4.02 -7.17
N GLN A 122 -5.70 -4.45 -8.22
CA GLN A 122 -5.92 -3.95 -9.58
C GLN A 122 -7.12 -4.68 -10.22
N ALA A 123 -8.27 -4.58 -9.56
CA ALA A 123 -9.55 -5.20 -9.89
C ALA A 123 -10.70 -4.28 -9.50
N GLU A 124 -11.92 -4.60 -9.94
CA GLU A 124 -13.12 -3.82 -9.57
C GLU A 124 -13.49 -3.98 -8.08
N ALA A 125 -13.10 -5.10 -7.44
CA ALA A 125 -13.30 -5.33 -6.02
C ALA A 125 -12.18 -6.20 -5.45
N VAL A 126 -11.99 -6.14 -4.12
CA VAL A 126 -10.97 -6.92 -3.42
C VAL A 126 -11.49 -7.42 -2.06
N ARG A 127 -11.14 -8.65 -1.72
CA ARG A 127 -11.41 -9.24 -0.41
C ARG A 127 -10.38 -8.77 0.61
N VAL A 128 -10.83 -8.33 1.77
CA VAL A 128 -9.99 -7.82 2.86
C VAL A 128 -10.06 -8.79 4.04
N PRO A 129 -9.00 -9.60 4.28
CA PRO A 129 -8.94 -10.46 5.45
C PRO A 129 -8.75 -9.64 6.72
N ALA A 130 -9.31 -10.10 7.87
CA ALA A 130 -9.26 -9.40 9.16
C ALA A 130 -9.54 -7.89 8.99
N ALA A 131 -10.72 -7.57 8.46
CA ALA A 131 -11.05 -6.25 7.91
C ALA A 131 -10.89 -5.11 8.91
N ASP A 132 -11.23 -5.33 10.19
CA ASP A 132 -11.07 -4.35 11.25
C ASP A 132 -9.60 -3.95 11.51
N MET A 133 -8.65 -4.77 11.07
CA MET A 133 -7.21 -4.49 11.14
C MET A 133 -6.67 -3.93 9.82
N ASN A 134 -7.13 -4.47 8.70
CA ASN A 134 -6.50 -4.27 7.39
C ASN A 134 -7.26 -3.31 6.47
N ALA A 135 -8.34 -2.67 6.94
CA ALA A 135 -8.96 -1.55 6.25
C ALA A 135 -9.05 -0.35 7.19
N VAL A 136 -8.53 0.77 6.75
CA VAL A 136 -8.50 2.01 7.52
C VAL A 136 -9.46 3.00 6.88
N LYS A 137 -10.39 3.56 7.68
CA LYS A 137 -11.32 4.58 7.18
C LYS A 137 -10.53 5.79 6.69
N VAL A 138 -10.94 6.33 5.56
CA VAL A 138 -10.40 7.59 5.06
C VAL A 138 -10.85 8.70 5.99
N PRO A 139 -9.94 9.49 6.56
CA PRO A 139 -10.30 10.61 7.44
C PRO A 139 -11.09 11.68 6.69
N ASP A 140 -11.95 12.41 7.43
CA ASP A 140 -12.66 13.57 6.88
C ASP A 140 -11.68 14.61 6.34
N GLY A 141 -11.98 15.16 5.18
CA GLY A 141 -11.14 16.15 4.51
C GLY A 141 -9.96 15.59 3.70
N VAL A 142 -9.74 14.26 3.72
CA VAL A 142 -8.74 13.59 2.88
C VAL A 142 -9.42 13.07 1.61
N SER A 143 -8.90 13.43 0.43
CA SER A 143 -9.40 12.89 -0.84
C SER A 143 -8.99 11.42 -1.03
N MET A 144 -9.69 10.70 -1.93
CA MET A 144 -9.35 9.30 -2.22
C MET A 144 -7.95 9.17 -2.85
N GLU A 145 -7.52 10.15 -3.64
CA GLU A 145 -6.17 10.20 -4.21
C GLU A 145 -5.10 10.39 -3.13
N GLN A 146 -5.35 11.28 -2.17
CA GLN A 146 -4.45 11.46 -1.02
C GLN A 146 -4.41 10.19 -0.16
N ALA A 147 -5.56 9.58 0.11
CA ALA A 147 -5.66 8.33 0.84
C ALA A 147 -4.92 7.19 0.13
N LEU A 148 -4.97 7.12 -1.22
CA LEU A 148 -4.23 6.13 -1.99
C LEU A 148 -2.71 6.22 -1.78
N LEU A 149 -2.15 7.43 -1.69
CA LEU A 149 -0.73 7.62 -1.40
C LEU A 149 -0.35 7.13 0.02
N MET A 150 -1.29 7.20 0.97
CA MET A 150 -1.10 6.76 2.35
C MET A 150 -1.09 5.23 2.48
N THR A 151 -1.62 4.48 1.52
CA THR A 151 -1.72 3.01 1.59
C THR A 151 -0.37 2.32 1.65
N ASP A 152 0.68 2.91 1.07
CA ASP A 152 2.02 2.34 1.02
C ASP A 152 3.12 3.42 0.91
N ALA A 153 3.10 4.25 -0.14
CA ALA A 153 4.26 5.09 -0.47
C ALA A 153 4.61 6.09 0.65
N LEU A 154 3.61 6.79 1.19
CA LEU A 154 3.82 7.71 2.31
C LEU A 154 4.16 6.94 3.60
N ALA A 155 3.47 5.84 3.87
CA ALA A 155 3.74 5.02 5.07
C ALA A 155 5.17 4.47 5.04
N THR A 156 5.65 4.03 3.88
CA THR A 156 7.02 3.53 3.66
C THR A 156 8.04 4.66 3.85
N ALA A 157 7.79 5.83 3.27
CA ALA A 157 8.65 6.99 3.42
C ALA A 157 8.75 7.45 4.88
N TRP A 158 7.59 7.58 5.55
CA TRP A 158 7.50 7.94 6.97
C TRP A 158 8.26 6.96 7.86
N PHE A 159 8.05 5.65 7.62
CA PHE A 159 8.76 4.60 8.35
C PHE A 159 10.27 4.73 8.15
N GLY A 160 10.75 4.90 6.91
CA GLY A 160 12.18 5.04 6.63
C GLY A 160 12.82 6.23 7.32
N VAL A 161 12.15 7.39 7.32
CA VAL A 161 12.64 8.61 8.00
C VAL A 161 12.66 8.42 9.52
N ARG A 162 11.64 7.75 10.08
CA ARG A 162 11.60 7.42 11.50
C ARG A 162 12.72 6.45 11.91
N GLU A 163 12.96 5.40 11.13
CA GLU A 163 14.03 4.43 11.40
C GLU A 163 15.43 5.02 11.20
N ALA A 164 15.56 6.11 10.43
CA ALA A 164 16.78 6.89 10.33
C ALA A 164 17.01 7.81 11.55
N ASP A 165 16.13 7.75 12.56
CA ASP A 165 16.19 8.53 13.80
C ASP A 165 16.28 10.06 13.55
N VAL A 166 15.51 10.54 12.58
CA VAL A 166 15.43 11.98 12.28
C VAL A 166 14.79 12.71 13.45
N GLN A 167 15.49 13.68 13.98
CA GLN A 167 15.10 14.51 15.12
C GLN A 167 15.04 15.99 14.73
N PRO A 168 14.37 16.85 15.50
CA PRO A 168 14.44 18.30 15.29
C PRO A 168 15.89 18.79 15.23
N GLY A 169 16.24 19.49 14.13
CA GLY A 169 17.58 19.96 13.85
C GLY A 169 18.50 19.02 13.05
N SER A 170 18.02 17.82 12.70
CA SER A 170 18.79 16.86 11.88
C SER A 170 19.11 17.39 10.50
N SER A 171 20.28 17.00 9.97
CA SER A 171 20.61 17.10 8.54
C SER A 171 20.33 15.73 7.88
N VAL A 172 19.51 15.71 6.85
CA VAL A 172 19.01 14.49 6.21
C VAL A 172 19.46 14.46 4.75
N ALA A 173 19.92 13.31 4.26
CA ALA A 173 20.13 13.07 2.85
C ALA A 173 19.14 12.02 2.33
N VAL A 174 18.33 12.38 1.34
CA VAL A 174 17.41 11.46 0.65
C VAL A 174 18.01 11.09 -0.70
N ILE A 175 18.36 9.80 -0.85
CA ILE A 175 18.95 9.26 -2.07
C ILE A 175 17.89 8.50 -2.86
N GLY A 176 17.62 8.97 -4.08
CA GLY A 176 16.55 8.48 -4.94
C GLY A 176 15.24 9.23 -4.71
N LEU A 177 14.85 10.05 -5.68
CA LEU A 177 13.68 10.94 -5.61
C LEU A 177 12.51 10.42 -6.46
N GLY A 178 12.27 9.11 -6.40
CA GLY A 178 11.00 8.53 -6.85
C GLY A 178 9.86 8.91 -5.88
N PRO A 179 8.64 8.38 -6.05
CA PRO A 179 7.49 8.74 -5.20
C PRO A 179 7.79 8.60 -3.70
N ILE A 180 8.45 7.52 -3.28
CA ILE A 180 8.82 7.31 -1.86
C ILE A 180 9.86 8.35 -1.41
N GLY A 181 10.87 8.64 -2.24
CA GLY A 181 11.91 9.60 -1.88
C GLY A 181 11.37 11.02 -1.74
N LEU A 182 10.49 11.46 -2.63
CA LEU A 182 9.82 12.77 -2.51
C LEU A 182 8.98 12.85 -1.24
N MET A 183 8.24 11.80 -0.90
CA MET A 183 7.48 11.74 0.36
C MET A 183 8.40 11.64 1.59
N ALA A 184 9.61 11.08 1.44
CA ALA A 184 10.60 11.07 2.52
C ALA A 184 11.18 12.48 2.79
N VAL A 185 11.33 13.31 1.74
CA VAL A 185 11.66 14.73 1.91
C VAL A 185 10.61 15.43 2.77
N ASP A 186 9.31 15.30 2.42
CA ASP A 186 8.23 15.91 3.20
C ASP A 186 8.17 15.34 4.63
N SER A 187 8.34 14.03 4.78
CA SER A 187 8.34 13.37 6.09
C SER A 187 9.49 13.87 6.98
N ALA A 188 10.68 14.10 6.41
CA ALA A 188 11.82 14.63 7.14
C ALA A 188 11.56 16.05 7.67
N TRP A 189 10.92 16.92 6.87
CA TRP A 189 10.49 18.24 7.32
C TRP A 189 9.48 18.17 8.45
N VAL A 190 8.47 17.31 8.34
CA VAL A 190 7.46 17.12 9.40
C VAL A 190 8.10 16.61 10.70
N MET A 191 9.15 15.79 10.63
CA MET A 191 9.90 15.30 11.80
C MET A 191 10.92 16.32 12.32
N GLY A 192 11.02 17.51 11.70
CA GLY A 192 11.81 18.62 12.21
C GLY A 192 13.25 18.69 11.69
N ALA A 193 13.54 18.09 10.55
CA ALA A 193 14.85 18.25 9.91
C ALA A 193 15.17 19.75 9.73
N HIS A 194 16.44 20.13 9.94
CA HIS A 194 16.94 21.49 9.69
C HIS A 194 17.29 21.70 8.21
N VAL A 195 17.82 20.66 7.56
CA VAL A 195 18.15 20.66 6.16
C VAL A 195 17.92 19.28 5.54
N VAL A 196 17.39 19.24 4.33
CA VAL A 196 17.23 18.01 3.56
C VAL A 196 17.98 18.15 2.23
N TYR A 197 18.93 17.27 1.99
CA TYR A 197 19.65 17.16 0.73
C TYR A 197 18.97 16.09 -0.15
N ALA A 198 18.59 16.47 -1.36
CA ALA A 198 17.84 15.62 -2.29
C ALA A 198 18.75 15.19 -3.45
N ILE A 199 19.01 13.88 -3.53
CA ILE A 199 20.01 13.31 -4.44
C ILE A 199 19.32 12.36 -5.44
N ASP A 200 19.34 12.71 -6.73
CA ASP A 200 18.84 11.84 -7.82
C ASP A 200 19.57 12.25 -9.13
N PRO A 201 19.89 11.30 -10.02
CA PRO A 201 20.48 11.64 -11.33
C PRO A 201 19.51 12.37 -12.25
N VAL A 202 18.19 12.27 -12.02
CA VAL A 202 17.14 12.86 -12.87
C VAL A 202 16.86 14.31 -12.43
N PRO A 203 17.14 15.32 -13.27
CA PRO A 203 16.97 16.73 -12.91
C PRO A 203 15.54 17.10 -12.52
N GLU A 204 14.54 16.56 -13.21
CA GLU A 204 13.14 16.84 -12.97
C GLU A 204 12.68 16.39 -11.57
N ARG A 205 13.24 15.30 -11.07
CA ARG A 205 12.96 14.80 -9.71
C ARG A 205 13.60 15.70 -8.65
N ARG A 206 14.84 16.18 -8.90
CA ARG A 206 15.49 17.14 -8.00
C ARG A 206 14.69 18.44 -7.95
N ALA A 207 14.23 18.95 -9.10
CA ALA A 207 13.40 20.15 -9.15
C ALA A 207 12.09 20.03 -8.33
N LEU A 208 11.47 18.83 -8.29
CA LEU A 208 10.32 18.57 -7.42
C LEU A 208 10.68 18.61 -5.93
N ALA A 209 11.82 18.03 -5.57
CA ALA A 209 12.29 18.07 -4.18
C ALA A 209 12.68 19.50 -3.74
N GLU A 210 13.26 20.30 -4.63
CA GLU A 210 13.57 21.72 -4.38
C GLU A 210 12.30 22.53 -4.16
N GLN A 211 11.19 22.25 -4.88
CA GLN A 211 9.88 22.88 -4.63
C GLN A 211 9.34 22.54 -3.23
N ALA A 212 9.70 21.35 -2.71
CA ALA A 212 9.39 20.97 -1.32
C ALA A 212 10.42 21.51 -0.30
N GLY A 213 11.35 22.38 -0.73
CA GLY A 213 12.31 23.05 0.14
C GLY A 213 13.63 22.30 0.37
N ALA A 214 13.88 21.19 -0.33
CA ALA A 214 15.14 20.48 -0.22
C ALA A 214 16.27 21.17 -1.02
N CYS A 215 17.52 20.89 -0.65
CA CYS A 215 18.70 21.27 -1.43
C CYS A 215 18.97 20.15 -2.46
N GLY A 216 18.96 20.50 -3.75
CA GLY A 216 19.26 19.60 -4.87
C GLY A 216 20.74 19.48 -5.20
#